data_a9d35b893f75fd0f493d963bd292fe3a
#
_entry.id   a9d35b893f75fd0f493d963bd292fe3a
#
_cell.length_a   1.000
_cell.length_b   1.000
_cell.length_c   1.000
_cell.angle_alpha   90.00
_cell.angle_beta   90.00
_cell.angle_gamma   90.00
#
_symmetry.space_group_name_H-M   'P 1'
#
loop_
_entity.id
_entity.type
_entity.pdbx_description
1 polymer ?
#
loop_
_entity_poly.entity_id
_entity_poly.type
_entity_poly.pdbx_seq_one_letter_code
_entity_poly.pdbx_strand_id
1 'polypeptide(L)'
;DHNDIALIYRALYKADHLHKNSKPRKTGEPYITHPIAVSSILAMYGLDAESCAAALLHDTVEDTSYTLEECEKDFGQNIATLVDGVTKVGRDVNSETHDKIINSVSKDVRSLAIKGGDRFHNMSTLGPMKREKQIEIATETNTFYVPALKILGIYKLKDELQDLSFYYLHPEEFLRFEKRRNRLKQR
;
A
#
# COMPACT_ATOMS: atom_id res chain seq x y z
N ASP A 1 -7.26 9.56 -19.54
CA ASP A 1 -6.97 10.09 -20.88
C ASP A 1 -5.61 9.58 -21.39
N HIS A 2 -5.12 10.05 -22.57
CA HIS A 2 -3.81 9.63 -23.10
C HIS A 2 -2.64 10.13 -22.24
N ASN A 3 -2.77 11.27 -21.59
CA ASN A 3 -1.73 11.83 -20.72
C ASN A 3 -1.62 11.02 -19.43
N ASP A 4 -2.74 10.55 -18.89
CA ASP A 4 -2.77 9.70 -17.69
C ASP A 4 -2.06 8.37 -17.95
N ILE A 5 -2.33 7.77 -19.12
CA ILE A 5 -1.69 6.52 -19.55
C ILE A 5 -0.17 6.73 -19.71
N ALA A 6 0.24 7.81 -20.37
CA ALA A 6 1.65 8.13 -20.55
C ALA A 6 2.36 8.37 -19.19
N LEU A 7 1.70 9.04 -18.24
CA LEU A 7 2.22 9.25 -16.90
C LEU A 7 2.46 7.94 -16.16
N ILE A 8 1.47 7.04 -16.16
CA ILE A 8 1.58 5.74 -15.51
C ILE A 8 2.69 4.89 -16.13
N TYR A 9 2.81 4.87 -17.47
CA TYR A 9 3.90 4.16 -18.15
C TYR A 9 5.27 4.72 -17.81
N ARG A 10 5.43 6.04 -17.73
CA ARG A 10 6.70 6.67 -17.32
C ARG A 10 7.07 6.28 -15.89
N ALA A 11 6.10 6.30 -14.96
CA ALA A 11 6.32 5.92 -13.58
C ALA A 11 6.68 4.43 -13.46
N LEU A 12 5.97 3.56 -14.18
CA LEU A 12 6.27 2.13 -14.24
C LEU A 12 7.68 1.86 -14.77
N TYR A 13 8.05 2.46 -15.89
CA TYR A 13 9.39 2.30 -16.48
C TYR A 13 10.48 2.76 -15.52
N LYS A 14 10.26 3.91 -14.84
CA LYS A 14 11.21 4.44 -13.85
C LYS A 14 11.35 3.52 -12.65
N ALA A 15 10.24 3.05 -12.09
CA ALA A 15 10.24 2.12 -10.95
C ALA A 15 10.91 0.77 -11.30
N ASP A 16 10.61 0.20 -12.47
CA ASP A 16 11.22 -1.05 -12.94
C ASP A 16 12.74 -0.91 -13.09
N HIS A 17 13.19 0.19 -13.70
CA HIS A 17 14.61 0.47 -13.85
C HIS A 17 15.34 0.61 -12.50
N LEU A 18 14.75 1.34 -11.56
CA LEU A 18 15.33 1.58 -10.24
C LEU A 18 15.37 0.30 -9.38
N HIS A 19 14.34 -0.53 -9.45
CA HIS A 19 14.27 -1.77 -8.68
C HIS A 19 14.89 -2.99 -9.38
N LYS A 20 15.54 -2.81 -10.53
CA LYS A 20 16.13 -3.91 -11.31
C LYS A 20 17.07 -4.81 -10.50
N ASN A 21 17.81 -4.24 -9.55
CA ASN A 21 18.78 -4.96 -8.70
C ASN A 21 18.24 -5.14 -7.25
N SER A 22 16.98 -4.81 -6.99
CA SER A 22 16.37 -5.02 -5.67
C SER A 22 16.20 -6.51 -5.38
N LYS A 23 16.28 -6.87 -4.10
CA LYS A 23 16.05 -8.27 -3.68
C LYS A 23 14.60 -8.67 -4.00
N PRO A 24 14.37 -9.91 -4.47
CA PRO A 24 13.02 -10.42 -4.66
C PRO A 24 12.19 -10.34 -3.38
N ARG A 25 10.87 -10.31 -3.54
CA ARG A 25 9.91 -10.42 -2.44
C ARG A 25 10.07 -11.77 -1.73
N LYS A 26 9.58 -11.89 -0.50
CA LYS A 26 9.60 -13.18 0.25
C LYS A 26 8.78 -14.29 -0.42
N THR A 27 7.88 -13.93 -1.31
CA THR A 27 7.14 -14.83 -2.20
C THR A 27 7.97 -15.34 -3.38
N GLY A 28 9.19 -14.79 -3.59
CA GLY A 28 10.09 -15.14 -4.69
C GLY A 28 9.93 -14.32 -5.96
N GLU A 29 8.94 -13.44 -6.02
CA GLU A 29 8.66 -12.59 -7.19
C GLU A 29 9.62 -11.40 -7.29
N PRO A 30 9.88 -10.86 -8.51
CA PRO A 30 10.61 -9.60 -8.69
C PRO A 30 9.97 -8.48 -7.87
N TYR A 31 10.80 -7.57 -7.32
CA TYR A 31 10.30 -6.49 -6.46
C TYR A 31 9.23 -5.62 -7.11
N ILE A 32 9.38 -5.32 -8.40
CA ILE A 32 8.47 -4.48 -9.18
C ILE A 32 7.01 -4.96 -9.15
N THR A 33 6.75 -6.24 -8.89
CA THR A 33 5.39 -6.78 -8.78
C THR A 33 4.60 -6.11 -7.66
N HIS A 34 5.28 -5.67 -6.58
CA HIS A 34 4.65 -4.97 -5.48
C HIS A 34 4.12 -3.58 -5.85
N PRO A 35 4.93 -2.64 -6.35
CA PRO A 35 4.44 -1.33 -6.79
C PRO A 35 3.34 -1.44 -7.87
N ILE A 36 3.45 -2.39 -8.79
CA ILE A 36 2.40 -2.65 -9.79
C ILE A 36 1.09 -3.07 -9.12
N ALA A 37 1.15 -3.98 -8.15
CA ALA A 37 -0.05 -4.43 -7.43
C ALA A 37 -0.68 -3.27 -6.64
N VAL A 38 0.11 -2.46 -5.94
CA VAL A 38 -0.38 -1.29 -5.21
C VAL A 38 -1.06 -0.29 -6.15
N SER A 39 -0.43 0.07 -7.25
CA SER A 39 -1.00 0.96 -8.29
C SER A 39 -2.31 0.40 -8.86
N SER A 40 -2.36 -0.91 -9.14
CA SER A 40 -3.56 -1.59 -9.64
C SER A 40 -4.70 -1.57 -8.63
N ILE A 41 -4.42 -1.77 -7.33
CA ILE A 41 -5.39 -1.66 -6.25
C ILE A 41 -6.00 -0.26 -6.25
N LEU A 42 -5.18 0.79 -6.28
CA LEU A 42 -5.68 2.17 -6.30
C LEU A 42 -6.54 2.48 -7.51
N ALA A 43 -6.13 2.01 -8.70
CA ALA A 43 -6.92 2.14 -9.92
C ALA A 43 -8.29 1.45 -9.81
N MET A 44 -8.36 0.25 -9.20
CA MET A 44 -9.61 -0.48 -8.94
C MET A 44 -10.53 0.27 -7.98
N TYR A 45 -9.99 1.11 -7.09
CA TYR A 45 -10.76 1.98 -6.19
C TYR A 45 -11.07 3.35 -6.80
N GLY A 46 -10.69 3.59 -8.07
CA GLY A 46 -11.03 4.80 -8.82
C GLY A 46 -10.16 6.01 -8.45
N LEU A 47 -8.95 5.79 -7.92
CA LEU A 47 -8.01 6.88 -7.71
C LEU A 47 -7.44 7.38 -9.04
N ASP A 48 -6.96 8.62 -9.03
CA ASP A 48 -6.43 9.31 -10.21
C ASP A 48 -5.06 8.77 -10.67
N ALA A 49 -4.63 9.22 -11.83
CA ALA A 49 -3.37 8.80 -12.44
C ALA A 49 -2.13 9.24 -11.63
N GLU A 50 -2.19 10.39 -10.95
CA GLU A 50 -1.10 10.85 -10.07
C GLU A 50 -0.94 9.91 -8.88
N SER A 51 -2.04 9.47 -8.25
CA SER A 51 -2.02 8.48 -7.16
C SER A 51 -1.46 7.14 -7.62
N CYS A 52 -1.86 6.68 -8.80
CA CYS A 52 -1.36 5.44 -9.39
C CYS A 52 0.14 5.53 -9.72
N ALA A 53 0.60 6.66 -10.26
CA ALA A 53 2.00 6.92 -10.54
C ALA A 53 2.83 7.01 -9.25
N ALA A 54 2.33 7.73 -8.22
CA ALA A 54 2.98 7.80 -6.92
C ALA A 54 3.06 6.43 -6.24
N ALA A 55 2.05 5.56 -6.41
CA ALA A 55 2.09 4.19 -5.93
C ALA A 55 3.14 3.32 -6.63
N LEU A 56 3.41 3.55 -7.92
CA LEU A 56 4.53 2.88 -8.62
C LEU A 56 5.90 3.33 -8.08
N LEU A 57 6.00 4.56 -7.60
CA LEU A 57 7.24 5.19 -7.16
C LEU A 57 7.44 5.15 -5.62
N HIS A 58 6.46 4.67 -4.85
CA HIS A 58 6.39 4.87 -3.38
C HIS A 58 7.62 4.37 -2.61
N ASP A 59 8.24 3.27 -3.05
CA ASP A 59 9.42 2.68 -2.42
C ASP A 59 10.75 3.10 -3.09
N THR A 60 10.71 3.83 -4.22
CA THR A 60 11.93 4.15 -4.98
C THR A 60 12.88 5.07 -4.22
N VAL A 61 12.35 6.05 -3.50
CA VAL A 61 13.14 6.99 -2.70
C VAL A 61 13.69 6.34 -1.44
N GLU A 62 12.98 5.33 -0.88
CA GLU A 62 13.41 4.61 0.32
C GLU A 62 14.47 3.54 0.00
N ASP A 63 14.27 2.78 -1.08
CA ASP A 63 14.99 1.55 -1.36
C ASP A 63 16.07 1.69 -2.44
N THR A 64 16.19 2.86 -3.08
CA THR A 64 17.16 3.10 -4.16
C THR A 64 17.93 4.40 -3.95
N SER A 65 18.79 4.78 -4.91
CA SER A 65 19.50 6.06 -4.89
C SER A 65 18.68 7.24 -5.44
N TYR A 66 17.43 7.02 -5.83
CA TYR A 66 16.55 8.05 -6.37
C TYR A 66 16.08 9.01 -5.28
N THR A 67 16.18 10.32 -5.52
CA THR A 67 15.85 11.35 -4.54
C THR A 67 14.49 11.99 -4.80
N LEU A 68 13.95 12.67 -3.78
CA LEU A 68 12.70 13.43 -3.94
C LEU A 68 12.84 14.59 -4.94
N GLU A 69 14.01 15.23 -5.00
CA GLU A 69 14.31 16.28 -5.96
C GLU A 69 14.30 15.75 -7.41
N GLU A 70 14.84 14.55 -7.61
CA GLU A 70 14.77 13.87 -8.91
C GLU A 70 13.34 13.48 -9.24
N CYS A 71 12.56 13.01 -8.25
CA CYS A 71 11.15 12.68 -8.43
C CYS A 71 10.33 13.92 -8.82
N GLU A 72 10.54 15.05 -8.17
CA GLU A 72 9.90 16.31 -8.51
C GLU A 72 10.25 16.78 -9.93
N LYS A 73 11.51 16.68 -10.32
CA LYS A 73 11.96 17.03 -11.69
C LYS A 73 11.34 16.14 -12.75
N ASP A 74 11.23 14.84 -12.48
CA ASP A 74 10.74 13.85 -13.45
C ASP A 74 9.20 13.83 -13.55
N PHE A 75 8.49 14.01 -12.43
CA PHE A 75 7.05 13.77 -12.30
C PHE A 75 6.24 14.97 -11.77
N GLY A 76 6.90 16.02 -11.32
CA GLY A 76 6.26 17.22 -10.78
C GLY A 76 5.98 17.17 -9.28
N GLN A 77 5.69 18.33 -8.71
CA GLN A 77 5.54 18.57 -7.28
C GLN A 77 4.45 17.70 -6.63
N ASN A 78 3.31 17.51 -7.31
CA ASN A 78 2.19 16.74 -6.74
C ASN A 78 2.59 15.30 -6.45
N ILE A 79 3.21 14.63 -7.43
CA ILE A 79 3.65 13.23 -7.28
C ILE A 79 4.79 13.12 -6.27
N ALA A 80 5.76 14.04 -6.28
CA ALA A 80 6.83 14.07 -5.30
C ALA A 80 6.29 14.24 -3.86
N THR A 81 5.28 15.10 -3.67
CA THR A 81 4.61 15.28 -2.38
C THR A 81 3.91 14.01 -1.91
N LEU A 82 3.23 13.29 -2.81
CA LEU A 82 2.60 12.01 -2.48
C LEU A 82 3.65 10.94 -2.11
N VAL A 83 4.74 10.84 -2.89
CA VAL A 83 5.84 9.91 -2.62
C VAL A 83 6.51 10.23 -1.29
N ASP A 84 6.83 11.51 -1.00
CA ASP A 84 7.34 11.93 0.31
C ASP A 84 6.41 11.53 1.46
N GLY A 85 5.12 11.78 1.28
CA GLY A 85 4.09 11.47 2.30
C GLY A 85 4.01 9.98 2.67
N VAL A 86 4.42 9.09 1.77
CA VAL A 86 4.36 7.63 1.98
C VAL A 86 5.73 6.99 2.27
N THR A 87 6.83 7.71 2.05
CA THR A 87 8.19 7.25 2.36
C THR A 87 8.39 7.13 3.88
N LYS A 88 8.90 6.00 4.36
CA LYS A 88 9.16 5.77 5.79
C LYS A 88 10.29 6.65 6.31
N VAL A 89 10.23 7.01 7.59
CA VAL A 89 11.31 7.71 8.31
C VAL A 89 12.03 6.70 9.18
N GLY A 90 13.25 6.29 8.76
CA GLY A 90 14.12 5.46 9.57
C GLY A 90 13.68 3.99 9.71
N ARG A 91 14.44 3.23 10.52
CA ARG A 91 14.21 1.79 10.76
C ARG A 91 13.26 1.48 11.92
N ASP A 92 12.94 2.44 12.77
CA ASP A 92 12.05 2.28 13.93
C ASP A 92 10.64 2.77 13.61
N VAL A 93 9.71 1.84 13.56
CA VAL A 93 8.58 1.84 12.64
C VAL A 93 7.25 2.33 13.22
N ASN A 94 7.06 2.64 14.52
CA ASN A 94 5.68 2.68 15.00
C ASN A 94 5.07 4.08 15.24
N SER A 95 5.67 4.99 15.99
CA SER A 95 5.04 6.28 16.24
C SER A 95 5.38 7.34 15.19
N GLU A 96 6.64 7.45 14.80
CA GLU A 96 7.09 8.47 13.84
C GLU A 96 6.52 8.25 12.44
N THR A 97 6.32 6.99 12.03
CA THR A 97 5.69 6.65 10.74
C THR A 97 4.20 7.03 10.74
N HIS A 98 3.48 6.78 11.83
CA HIS A 98 2.06 7.16 11.95
C HIS A 98 1.91 8.69 11.97
N ASP A 99 2.76 9.41 12.69
CA ASP A 99 2.76 10.87 12.71
C ASP A 99 3.07 11.46 11.32
N LYS A 100 4.01 10.86 10.59
CA LYS A 100 4.29 11.26 9.21
C LYS A 100 3.10 11.03 8.29
N ILE A 101 2.42 9.88 8.40
CA ILE A 101 1.20 9.60 7.63
C ILE A 101 0.12 10.63 7.96
N ILE A 102 -0.14 10.91 9.24
CA ILE A 102 -1.13 11.90 9.67
C ILE A 102 -0.77 13.30 9.13
N ASN A 103 0.50 13.69 9.20
CA ASN A 103 0.98 14.96 8.66
C ASN A 103 0.89 15.02 7.13
N SER A 104 1.13 13.92 6.42
CA SER A 104 1.00 13.87 4.97
C SER A 104 -0.46 13.97 4.52
N VAL A 105 -1.38 13.36 5.26
CA VAL A 105 -2.83 13.46 5.01
C VAL A 105 -3.33 14.90 5.11
N SER A 106 -2.73 15.72 5.99
CA SER A 106 -3.06 17.15 6.06
C SER A 106 -2.64 17.93 4.82
N LYS A 107 -1.65 17.44 4.07
CA LYS A 107 -1.21 18.02 2.80
C LYS A 107 -2.00 17.44 1.62
N ASP A 108 -2.14 16.13 1.58
CA ASP A 108 -2.89 15.42 0.55
C ASP A 108 -3.43 14.08 1.07
N VAL A 109 -4.75 13.96 1.12
CA VAL A 109 -5.47 12.78 1.61
C VAL A 109 -5.13 11.50 0.83
N ARG A 110 -4.71 11.62 -0.43
CA ARG A 110 -4.34 10.49 -1.29
C ARG A 110 -3.14 9.70 -0.75
N SER A 111 -2.27 10.33 0.06
CA SER A 111 -1.15 9.64 0.73
C SER A 111 -1.64 8.48 1.61
N LEU A 112 -2.76 8.63 2.33
CA LEU A 112 -3.31 7.54 3.12
C LEU A 112 -3.92 6.42 2.24
N ALA A 113 -4.52 6.78 1.10
CA ALA A 113 -5.01 5.78 0.16
C ALA A 113 -3.87 4.94 -0.42
N ILE A 114 -2.75 5.57 -0.79
CA ILE A 114 -1.53 4.87 -1.27
C ILE A 114 -1.00 3.95 -0.17
N LYS A 115 -0.85 4.44 1.07
CA LYS A 115 -0.41 3.63 2.21
C LYS A 115 -1.39 2.50 2.55
N GLY A 116 -2.70 2.73 2.40
CA GLY A 116 -3.72 1.69 2.53
C GLY A 116 -3.58 0.60 1.48
N GLY A 117 -3.34 0.95 0.22
CA GLY A 117 -3.08 0.02 -0.87
C GLY A 117 -1.79 -0.80 -0.67
N ASP A 118 -0.71 -0.14 -0.25
CA ASP A 118 0.54 -0.79 0.15
C ASP A 118 0.29 -1.81 1.30
N ARG A 119 -0.39 -1.38 2.36
CA ARG A 119 -0.76 -2.24 3.49
C ARG A 119 -1.61 -3.43 3.04
N PHE A 120 -2.58 -3.21 2.17
CA PHE A 120 -3.44 -4.28 1.65
C PHE A 120 -2.65 -5.32 0.87
N HIS A 121 -1.77 -4.90 -0.04
CA HIS A 121 -0.92 -5.85 -0.76
C HIS A 121 0.04 -6.60 0.18
N ASN A 122 0.65 -5.91 1.14
CA ASN A 122 1.52 -6.54 2.14
C ASN A 122 0.75 -7.57 3.00
N MET A 123 -0.47 -7.27 3.42
CA MET A 123 -1.35 -8.19 4.15
C MET A 123 -1.75 -9.40 3.29
N SER A 124 -2.02 -9.21 2.01
CA SER A 124 -2.38 -10.29 1.08
C SER A 124 -1.23 -11.28 0.84
N THR A 125 0.02 -10.83 0.98
CA THR A 125 1.24 -11.63 0.79
C THR A 125 1.93 -12.00 2.12
N LEU A 126 1.24 -11.88 3.25
CA LEU A 126 1.82 -12.05 4.59
C LEU A 126 2.02 -13.52 5.01
N GLY A 127 1.45 -14.47 4.25
CA GLY A 127 1.49 -15.90 4.56
C GLY A 127 2.89 -16.48 4.86
N PRO A 128 3.95 -16.18 4.09
CA PRO A 128 5.31 -16.69 4.32
C PRO A 128 6.01 -16.13 5.59
N MET A 129 5.42 -15.15 6.27
CA MET A 129 6.01 -14.54 7.46
C MET A 129 5.77 -15.39 8.70
N LYS A 130 6.67 -15.26 9.70
CA LYS A 130 6.48 -15.87 11.01
C LYS A 130 5.20 -15.38 11.67
N ARG A 131 4.58 -16.27 12.47
CA ARG A 131 3.28 -16.00 13.13
C ARG A 131 3.28 -14.71 13.96
N GLU A 132 4.35 -14.47 14.70
CA GLU A 132 4.50 -13.27 15.54
C GLU A 132 4.42 -11.99 14.69
N LYS A 133 5.08 -12.02 13.50
CA LYS A 133 5.06 -10.86 12.57
C LYS A 133 3.70 -10.70 11.89
N GLN A 134 3.01 -11.80 11.60
CA GLN A 134 1.62 -11.74 11.08
C GLN A 134 0.70 -11.06 12.08
N ILE A 135 0.78 -11.42 13.37
CA ILE A 135 -0.03 -10.82 14.44
C ILE A 135 0.30 -9.35 14.61
N GLU A 136 1.60 -8.98 14.67
CA GLU A 136 2.04 -7.59 14.79
C GLU A 136 1.46 -6.71 13.68
N ILE A 137 1.65 -7.12 12.41
CA ILE A 137 1.19 -6.37 11.25
C ILE A 137 -0.34 -6.29 11.20
N ALA A 138 -1.04 -7.39 11.49
CA ALA A 138 -2.51 -7.40 11.53
C ALA A 138 -3.07 -6.54 12.65
N THR A 139 -2.42 -6.51 13.82
CA THR A 139 -2.81 -5.64 14.94
C THR A 139 -2.64 -4.17 14.57
N GLU A 140 -1.48 -3.77 14.05
CA GLU A 140 -1.24 -2.41 13.57
C GLU A 140 -2.26 -2.01 12.50
N THR A 141 -2.53 -2.90 11.54
CA THR A 141 -3.52 -2.64 10.48
C THR A 141 -4.90 -2.35 11.07
N ASN A 142 -5.35 -3.17 12.01
CA ASN A 142 -6.66 -3.03 12.62
C ASN A 142 -6.79 -1.82 13.57
N THR A 143 -5.67 -1.43 14.23
CA THR A 143 -5.70 -0.35 15.22
C THR A 143 -5.39 1.04 14.65
N PHE A 144 -4.68 1.11 13.52
CA PHE A 144 -4.31 2.39 12.89
C PHE A 144 -4.95 2.56 11.50
N TYR A 145 -4.65 1.67 10.54
CA TYR A 145 -5.09 1.86 9.15
C TYR A 145 -6.60 1.77 8.97
N VAL A 146 -7.24 0.81 9.60
CA VAL A 146 -8.71 0.62 9.50
C VAL A 146 -9.47 1.84 10.02
N PRO A 147 -9.19 2.39 11.22
CA PRO A 147 -9.83 3.62 11.69
C PRO A 147 -9.51 4.84 10.81
N ALA A 148 -8.26 5.00 10.36
CA ALA A 148 -7.86 6.14 9.54
C ALA A 148 -8.59 6.16 8.20
N LEU A 149 -8.66 5.03 7.48
CA LEU A 149 -9.40 4.90 6.23
C LEU A 149 -10.91 5.10 6.42
N LYS A 150 -11.46 4.69 7.57
CA LYS A 150 -12.87 4.93 7.92
C LYS A 150 -13.18 6.41 8.05
N ILE A 151 -12.32 7.18 8.72
CA ILE A 151 -12.48 8.63 8.89
C ILE A 151 -12.47 9.34 7.53
N LEU A 152 -11.64 8.89 6.59
CA LEU A 152 -11.55 9.47 5.25
C LEU A 152 -12.61 8.95 4.27
N GLY A 153 -13.50 8.04 4.70
CA GLY A 153 -14.55 7.51 3.84
C GLY A 153 -14.10 6.48 2.81
N ILE A 154 -12.88 5.95 2.91
CA ILE A 154 -12.34 4.92 2.00
C ILE A 154 -12.80 3.53 2.48
N TYR A 155 -14.13 3.34 2.51
CA TYR A 155 -14.76 2.21 3.18
C TYR A 155 -14.41 0.86 2.59
N LYS A 156 -14.33 0.75 1.26
CA LYS A 156 -14.09 -0.54 0.61
C LYS A 156 -12.70 -1.09 0.96
N LEU A 157 -11.66 -0.27 0.85
CA LEU A 157 -10.30 -0.66 1.24
C LEU A 157 -10.21 -0.94 2.76
N LYS A 158 -10.90 -0.13 3.56
CA LYS A 158 -11.05 -0.34 5.01
C LYS A 158 -11.64 -1.71 5.32
N ASP A 159 -12.74 -2.11 4.66
CA ASP A 159 -13.40 -3.41 4.88
C ASP A 159 -12.48 -4.57 4.53
N GLU A 160 -11.78 -4.50 3.40
CA GLU A 160 -10.83 -5.54 2.98
C GLU A 160 -9.65 -5.68 3.95
N LEU A 161 -9.10 -4.56 4.45
CA LEU A 161 -8.04 -4.59 5.47
C LEU A 161 -8.53 -5.14 6.80
N GLN A 162 -9.77 -4.83 7.18
CA GLN A 162 -10.40 -5.37 8.39
C GLN A 162 -10.60 -6.88 8.30
N ASP A 163 -11.07 -7.39 7.16
CA ASP A 163 -11.25 -8.82 6.91
C ASP A 163 -9.93 -9.58 6.94
N LEU A 164 -8.87 -9.04 6.31
CA LEU A 164 -7.53 -9.62 6.36
C LEU A 164 -6.95 -9.59 7.79
N SER A 165 -7.16 -8.51 8.53
CA SER A 165 -6.75 -8.42 9.93
C SER A 165 -7.45 -9.48 10.78
N PHE A 166 -8.75 -9.65 10.60
CA PHE A 166 -9.53 -10.68 11.29
C PHE A 166 -9.03 -12.10 10.93
N TYR A 167 -8.73 -12.36 9.66
CA TYR A 167 -8.15 -13.64 9.22
C TYR A 167 -6.84 -13.97 9.95
N TYR A 168 -5.92 -13.00 10.08
CA TYR A 168 -4.64 -13.23 10.75
C TYR A 168 -4.76 -13.22 12.28
N LEU A 169 -5.63 -12.43 12.88
CA LEU A 169 -5.78 -12.37 14.33
C LEU A 169 -6.61 -13.54 14.89
N HIS A 170 -7.67 -13.95 14.18
CA HIS A 170 -8.65 -14.94 14.61
C HIS A 170 -8.91 -16.03 13.57
N PRO A 171 -7.89 -16.81 13.16
CA PRO A 171 -7.99 -17.73 12.01
C PRO A 171 -9.06 -18.82 12.18
N GLU A 172 -9.26 -19.35 13.39
CA GLU A 172 -10.29 -20.38 13.63
C GLU A 172 -11.70 -19.81 13.49
N GLU A 173 -11.94 -18.63 14.01
CA GLU A 173 -13.23 -17.94 13.92
C GLU A 173 -13.54 -17.54 12.49
N PHE A 174 -12.54 -17.03 11.77
CA PHE A 174 -12.66 -16.72 10.34
C PHE A 174 -13.06 -17.96 9.53
N LEU A 175 -12.42 -19.11 9.74
CA LEU A 175 -12.77 -20.35 9.05
C LEU A 175 -14.19 -20.85 9.38
N ARG A 176 -14.66 -20.67 10.63
CA ARG A 176 -16.03 -21.01 11.03
C ARG A 176 -17.03 -20.10 10.30
N PHE A 177 -16.73 -18.81 10.23
CA PHE A 177 -17.56 -17.82 9.53
C PHE A 177 -17.64 -18.11 8.03
N GLU A 178 -16.50 -18.38 7.37
CA GLU A 178 -16.43 -18.73 5.94
C GLU A 178 -17.26 -19.99 5.62
N LYS A 179 -17.15 -21.04 6.43
CA LYS A 179 -17.96 -22.24 6.25
C LYS A 179 -19.45 -21.95 6.34
N ARG A 180 -19.86 -21.09 7.25
CA ARG A 180 -21.28 -20.68 7.40
C ARG A 180 -21.75 -19.85 6.21
N ARG A 181 -20.96 -18.88 5.76
CA ARG A 181 -21.24 -18.03 4.59
C ARG A 181 -21.43 -18.87 3.33
N ASN A 182 -20.53 -19.82 3.09
CA ASN A 182 -20.59 -20.67 1.90
C ASN A 182 -21.84 -21.61 1.90
N ARG A 183 -22.25 -22.10 3.07
CA ARG A 183 -23.52 -22.87 3.19
C ARG A 183 -24.77 -22.04 2.86
N LEU A 184 -24.76 -20.75 3.19
CA LEU A 184 -25.87 -19.84 2.89
C LEU A 184 -25.96 -19.47 1.40
N LYS A 185 -24.82 -19.40 0.70
CA LYS A 185 -24.77 -19.13 -0.74
C LYS A 185 -25.23 -20.32 -1.61
N GLN A 186 -25.24 -21.53 -1.06
CA GLN A 186 -25.67 -22.76 -1.76
C GLN A 186 -27.16 -23.07 -1.60
N ARG A 187 -27.90 -22.27 -0.82
CA ARG A 187 -29.38 -22.32 -0.67
C ARG A 187 -30.05 -21.25 -1.54
#